data_04bfb74ed1c153dd018f738ed216cdb4
#
_entry.id   04bfb74ed1c153dd018f738ed216cdb4
#
_cell.length_a   1.000
_cell.length_b   1.000
_cell.length_c   1.000
_cell.angle_alpha   90.00
_cell.angle_beta   90.00
_cell.angle_gamma   90.00
#
_symmetry.space_group_name_H-M   'P 1'
#
loop_
_entity.id
_entity.type
_entity.pdbx_description
1 polymer ?
#
loop_
_entity_poly.entity_id
_entity_poly.type
_entity_poly.pdbx_seq_one_letter_code
_entity_poly.pdbx_strand_id
1 'polypeptide(L)'
;PLADAAARNGARIAVVGGAGSLLVSEGGPRVVDTPDFPDAYKGEALAHADVLDALRATDSNVDWFYVSPAAAFGAHAGVAPKGSFQLGGDILLTDAEGNSAIAGEDYAHAFVDEIETPAHRRQRFTVAH
;
A
#
# COMPACT_ATOMS: atom_id res chain seq x y z
N PRO A 1 -5.27 -21.13 -0.25
CA PRO A 1 -5.98 -20.91 -1.51
C PRO A 1 -5.19 -20.13 -2.54
N LEU A 2 -5.37 -18.79 -2.65
CA LEU A 2 -4.67 -18.03 -3.68
C LEU A 2 -3.14 -18.05 -3.53
N ALA A 3 -2.64 -17.89 -2.31
CA ALA A 3 -1.20 -17.90 -2.04
C ALA A 3 -0.57 -19.23 -2.42
N ASP A 4 -1.23 -20.34 -2.07
CA ASP A 4 -0.72 -21.67 -2.41
C ASP A 4 -0.77 -21.93 -3.91
N ALA A 5 -1.84 -21.51 -4.58
CA ALA A 5 -1.97 -21.64 -6.03
C ALA A 5 -0.90 -20.84 -6.75
N ALA A 6 -0.63 -19.61 -6.32
CA ALA A 6 0.40 -18.77 -6.91
C ALA A 6 1.79 -19.39 -6.71
N ALA A 7 2.07 -19.89 -5.51
CA ALA A 7 3.35 -20.54 -5.22
C ALA A 7 3.58 -21.77 -6.11
N ARG A 8 2.55 -22.62 -6.27
CA ARG A 8 2.65 -23.82 -7.11
C ARG A 8 2.90 -23.49 -8.59
N ASN A 9 2.45 -22.34 -9.04
CA ASN A 9 2.59 -21.93 -10.44
C ASN A 9 3.74 -20.97 -10.69
N GLY A 10 4.56 -20.69 -9.66
CA GLY A 10 5.65 -19.74 -9.78
C GLY A 10 5.19 -18.31 -10.01
N ALA A 11 3.95 -17.99 -9.65
CA ALA A 11 3.38 -16.66 -9.84
C ALA A 11 3.61 -15.79 -8.60
N ARG A 12 3.77 -14.51 -8.84
CA ARG A 12 3.88 -13.49 -7.79
C ARG A 12 2.51 -12.86 -7.53
N ILE A 13 2.19 -12.60 -6.27
CA ILE A 13 0.96 -11.87 -5.93
C ILE A 13 1.28 -10.40 -5.76
N ALA A 14 0.56 -9.55 -6.49
CA ALA A 14 0.69 -8.11 -6.38
C ALA A 14 -0.66 -7.54 -5.89
N VAL A 15 -0.65 -6.78 -4.81
CA VAL A 15 -1.85 -6.26 -4.18
C VAL A 15 -1.90 -4.75 -4.25
N VAL A 16 -2.98 -4.21 -4.79
CA VAL A 16 -3.31 -2.79 -4.65
C VAL A 16 -3.92 -2.64 -3.26
N GLY A 17 -3.12 -2.19 -2.31
CA GLY A 17 -3.52 -2.09 -0.92
C GLY A 17 -4.12 -0.74 -0.56
N GLY A 18 -4.34 -0.53 0.72
CA GLY A 18 -4.85 0.71 1.27
C GLY A 18 -3.82 1.43 2.14
N ALA A 19 -4.09 2.69 2.44
CA ALA A 19 -3.26 3.51 3.33
C ALA A 19 -3.58 3.29 4.81
N GLY A 20 -4.73 2.68 5.12
CA GLY A 20 -5.21 2.56 6.51
C GLY A 20 -4.30 1.78 7.43
N SER A 21 -3.53 0.82 6.91
CA SER A 21 -2.61 0.02 7.71
C SER A 21 -1.23 0.66 7.88
N LEU A 22 -0.97 1.79 7.22
CA LEU A 22 0.27 2.54 7.44
C LEU A 22 0.27 3.16 8.83
N LEU A 23 1.45 3.27 9.43
CA LEU A 23 1.60 3.95 10.71
C LEU A 23 1.71 5.46 10.49
N VAL A 24 1.09 6.24 11.35
CA VAL A 24 1.18 7.72 11.25
C VAL A 24 2.59 8.22 11.56
N SER A 25 3.35 7.47 12.37
CA SER A 25 4.74 7.74 12.72
C SER A 25 5.36 6.46 13.22
N GLU A 26 6.68 6.43 13.36
CA GLU A 26 7.38 5.26 13.90
C GLU A 26 6.88 4.97 15.32
N GLY A 27 6.41 3.73 15.54
CA GLY A 27 5.82 3.33 16.82
C GLY A 27 4.44 3.90 17.08
N GLY A 28 3.86 4.65 16.16
CA GLY A 28 2.55 5.25 16.31
C GLY A 28 1.41 4.33 15.89
N PRO A 29 0.15 4.82 16.00
CA PRO A 29 -1.01 4.05 15.59
C PRO A 29 -1.11 3.94 14.07
N ARG A 30 -1.93 2.99 13.61
CA ARG A 30 -2.29 2.92 12.18
C ARG A 30 -3.21 4.10 11.82
N VAL A 31 -3.14 4.52 10.58
CA VAL A 31 -4.00 5.60 10.05
C VAL A 31 -5.48 5.27 10.30
N VAL A 32 -5.90 4.02 10.09
CA VAL A 32 -7.29 3.60 10.26
C VAL A 32 -7.77 3.68 11.72
N ASP A 33 -6.84 3.63 12.67
CA ASP A 33 -7.16 3.67 14.10
C ASP A 33 -7.16 5.09 14.68
N THR A 34 -6.89 6.10 13.85
CA THR A 34 -6.91 7.50 14.31
C THR A 34 -8.34 8.03 14.39
N PRO A 35 -8.62 8.99 15.31
CA PRO A 35 -9.97 9.56 15.47
C PRO A 35 -10.51 10.23 14.21
N ASP A 36 -9.64 10.77 13.38
CA ASP A 36 -10.02 11.53 12.18
C ASP A 36 -10.32 10.63 10.97
N PHE A 37 -10.11 9.33 11.09
CA PHE A 37 -10.34 8.42 9.95
C PHE A 37 -11.85 8.32 9.67
N PRO A 38 -12.29 8.58 8.42
CA PRO A 38 -13.72 8.57 8.11
C PRO A 38 -14.34 7.17 8.30
N ASP A 39 -15.44 7.10 9.05
CA ASP A 39 -16.15 5.84 9.30
C ASP A 39 -16.61 5.16 8.00
N ALA A 40 -16.94 5.95 6.98
CA ALA A 40 -17.40 5.43 5.70
C ALA A 40 -16.36 4.51 5.01
N TYR A 41 -15.06 4.75 5.26
CA TYR A 41 -13.98 3.98 4.65
C TYR A 41 -13.36 2.93 5.56
N LYS A 42 -13.82 2.88 6.82
CA LYS A 42 -13.17 2.02 7.83
C LYS A 42 -13.29 0.53 7.49
N GLY A 43 -14.44 0.10 7.03
CA GLY A 43 -14.66 -1.31 6.67
C GLY A 43 -13.70 -1.79 5.58
N GLU A 44 -13.55 -1.02 4.52
CA GLU A 44 -12.64 -1.33 3.42
C GLU A 44 -11.18 -1.28 3.88
N ALA A 45 -10.83 -0.25 4.66
CA ALA A 45 -9.47 -0.11 5.16
C ALA A 45 -9.06 -1.27 6.06
N LEU A 46 -9.96 -1.74 6.93
CA LEU A 46 -9.69 -2.89 7.78
C LEU A 46 -9.61 -4.19 6.97
N ALA A 47 -10.43 -4.34 5.93
CA ALA A 47 -10.34 -5.49 5.05
C ALA A 47 -9.00 -5.56 4.32
N HIS A 48 -8.51 -4.43 3.83
CA HIS A 48 -7.17 -4.35 3.21
C HIS A 48 -6.06 -4.68 4.22
N ALA A 49 -6.19 -4.20 5.45
CA ALA A 49 -5.23 -4.50 6.51
C ALA A 49 -5.20 -6.00 6.83
N ASP A 50 -6.36 -6.65 6.82
CA ASP A 50 -6.46 -8.10 7.03
C ASP A 50 -5.74 -8.89 5.93
N VAL A 51 -5.84 -8.44 4.68
CA VAL A 51 -5.10 -9.06 3.56
C VAL A 51 -3.60 -8.97 3.81
N LEU A 52 -3.11 -7.82 4.22
CA LEU A 52 -1.68 -7.63 4.52
C LEU A 52 -1.23 -8.56 5.65
N ASP A 53 -2.01 -8.64 6.73
CA ASP A 53 -1.71 -9.52 7.85
C ASP A 53 -1.69 -10.99 7.42
N ALA A 54 -2.62 -11.42 6.57
CA ALA A 54 -2.67 -12.77 6.05
C ALA A 54 -1.46 -13.09 5.19
N LEU A 55 -1.02 -12.16 4.35
CA LEU A 55 0.18 -12.34 3.53
C LEU A 55 1.45 -12.45 4.39
N ARG A 56 1.55 -11.63 5.44
CA ARG A 56 2.68 -11.67 6.36
C ARG A 56 2.74 -12.96 7.17
N ALA A 57 1.59 -13.56 7.46
CA ALA A 57 1.45 -14.76 8.27
C ALA A 57 1.44 -16.06 7.47
N THR A 58 1.38 -16.00 6.13
CA THR A 58 1.26 -17.21 5.33
C THR A 58 2.47 -18.12 5.43
N ASP A 59 2.22 -19.44 5.52
CA ASP A 59 3.26 -20.47 5.47
C ASP A 59 3.71 -20.76 4.04
N SER A 60 2.98 -20.27 3.05
CA SER A 60 3.34 -20.43 1.64
C SER A 60 4.65 -19.67 1.36
N ASN A 61 5.46 -20.19 0.45
CA ASN A 61 6.67 -19.51 -0.01
C ASN A 61 6.42 -18.58 -1.21
N VAL A 62 5.15 -18.23 -1.45
CA VAL A 62 4.77 -17.31 -2.53
C VAL A 62 5.49 -15.97 -2.37
N ASP A 63 6.00 -15.44 -3.48
CA ASP A 63 6.50 -14.07 -3.52
C ASP A 63 5.29 -13.14 -3.68
N TRP A 64 5.29 -12.07 -2.90
CA TRP A 64 4.20 -11.10 -2.92
C TRP A 64 4.72 -9.71 -2.62
N PHE A 65 3.99 -8.71 -3.09
CA PHE A 65 4.14 -7.34 -2.60
C PHE A 65 2.78 -6.68 -2.47
N TYR A 66 2.74 -5.69 -1.62
CA TYR A 66 1.52 -4.96 -1.29
C TYR A 66 1.86 -3.47 -1.33
N VAL A 67 1.21 -2.71 -2.18
CA VAL A 67 1.52 -1.28 -2.32
C VAL A 67 0.42 -0.46 -1.67
N SER A 68 0.77 0.22 -0.58
CA SER A 68 -0.12 1.17 0.06
C SER A 68 -0.02 2.52 -0.63
N PRO A 69 -1.12 3.11 -1.09
CA PRO A 69 -1.08 4.47 -1.61
C PRO A 69 -0.91 5.47 -0.47
N ALA A 70 -0.71 6.73 -0.83
CA ALA A 70 -0.81 7.82 0.12
C ALA A 70 -2.26 8.01 0.59
N ALA A 71 -2.47 8.84 1.60
CA ALA A 71 -3.79 9.04 2.18
C ALA A 71 -4.81 9.58 1.17
N ALA A 72 -4.40 10.53 0.33
CA ALA A 72 -5.25 11.04 -0.77
C ALA A 72 -4.89 10.32 -2.06
N PHE A 73 -5.79 9.45 -2.51
CA PHE A 73 -5.57 8.60 -3.66
C PHE A 73 -6.92 8.25 -4.30
N GLY A 74 -6.92 8.13 -5.62
CA GLY A 74 -8.10 7.75 -6.39
C GLY A 74 -8.69 8.94 -7.14
N ALA A 75 -9.61 8.65 -8.05
CA ALA A 75 -10.21 9.67 -8.93
C ALA A 75 -10.88 10.79 -8.15
N HIS A 76 -11.54 10.46 -7.04
CA HIS A 76 -12.26 11.42 -6.21
C HIS A 76 -11.33 12.38 -5.46
N ALA A 77 -10.06 12.03 -5.29
CA ALA A 77 -9.10 12.88 -4.58
C ALA A 77 -8.57 14.04 -5.45
N GLY A 78 -8.66 13.90 -6.76
CA GLY A 78 -8.27 14.96 -7.68
C GLY A 78 -6.79 15.32 -7.67
N VAL A 79 -5.91 14.37 -7.30
CA VAL A 79 -4.47 14.62 -7.23
C VAL A 79 -3.86 14.58 -8.63
N ALA A 80 -3.18 15.66 -9.00
CA ALA A 80 -2.53 15.76 -10.31
C ALA A 80 -1.24 14.97 -10.37
N PRO A 81 -0.95 14.30 -11.51
CA PRO A 81 0.32 13.58 -11.68
C PRO A 81 1.51 14.55 -11.66
N LYS A 82 2.61 14.11 -11.07
CA LYS A 82 3.87 14.85 -11.02
C LYS A 82 4.99 14.19 -11.82
N GLY A 83 4.81 12.93 -12.21
CA GLY A 83 5.85 12.16 -12.89
C GLY A 83 6.99 11.73 -11.97
N SER A 84 6.90 12.03 -10.69
CA SER A 84 7.88 11.64 -9.68
C SER A 84 7.18 11.31 -8.36
N PHE A 85 7.82 10.51 -7.54
CA PHE A 85 7.27 10.07 -6.26
C PHE A 85 8.40 9.59 -5.35
N GLN A 86 8.11 9.49 -4.07
CA GLN A 86 9.01 8.88 -3.10
C GLN A 86 8.43 7.53 -2.65
N LEU A 87 9.31 6.60 -2.31
CA LEU A 87 8.95 5.29 -1.79
C LEU A 87 9.25 5.23 -0.30
N GLY A 88 8.43 4.50 0.42
CA GLY A 88 8.63 4.26 1.85
C GLY A 88 8.22 2.85 2.23
N GLY A 89 8.29 2.54 3.50
CA GLY A 89 7.94 1.23 4.06
C GLY A 89 6.56 1.22 4.71
N ASP A 90 6.53 1.16 6.03
CA ASP A 90 5.30 0.99 6.81
C ASP A 90 4.74 2.30 7.36
N ILE A 91 5.44 3.41 7.19
CA ILE A 91 5.04 4.71 7.73
C ILE A 91 4.46 5.58 6.63
N LEU A 92 3.35 6.25 6.93
CA LEU A 92 2.71 7.17 6.00
C LEU A 92 3.70 8.26 5.57
N LEU A 93 3.84 8.44 4.26
CA LEU A 93 4.70 9.50 3.73
C LEU A 93 3.90 10.80 3.60
N THR A 94 4.54 11.90 3.96
CA THR A 94 3.96 13.23 3.85
C THR A 94 4.96 14.17 3.16
N ASP A 95 4.41 15.24 2.57
CA ASP A 95 5.24 16.31 2.01
C ASP A 95 5.62 17.34 3.10
N ALA A 96 6.28 18.42 2.69
CA ALA A 96 6.74 19.46 3.61
C ALA A 96 5.58 20.17 4.34
N GLU A 97 4.37 20.16 3.77
CA GLU A 97 3.18 20.75 4.35
C GLU A 97 2.35 19.75 5.16
N GLY A 98 2.82 18.51 5.30
CA GLY A 98 2.12 17.45 6.04
C GLY A 98 1.04 16.74 5.23
N ASN A 99 0.95 16.97 3.94
CA ASN A 99 -0.02 16.30 3.07
C ASN A 99 0.52 14.96 2.58
N SER A 100 -0.38 13.97 2.48
CA SER A 100 -0.06 12.64 1.96
C SER A 100 -0.95 12.39 0.75
N ALA A 101 -0.36 12.41 -0.43
CA ALA A 101 -1.10 12.30 -1.68
C ALA A 101 -0.28 11.57 -2.75
N ILE A 102 -0.97 10.88 -3.65
CA ILE A 102 -0.38 10.27 -4.84
C ILE A 102 -1.41 10.28 -5.95
N ALA A 103 -0.99 10.66 -7.15
CA ALA A 103 -1.83 10.54 -8.32
C ALA A 103 -1.91 9.08 -8.78
N GLY A 104 -3.06 8.70 -9.36
CA GLY A 104 -3.24 7.35 -9.86
C GLY A 104 -2.19 6.93 -10.89
N GLU A 105 -1.78 7.85 -11.77
CA GLU A 105 -0.74 7.57 -12.75
C GLU A 105 0.62 7.29 -12.10
N ASP A 106 0.99 8.07 -11.10
CA ASP A 106 2.26 7.89 -10.41
C ASP A 106 2.26 6.62 -9.56
N TYR A 107 1.13 6.31 -8.93
CA TYR A 107 0.95 5.04 -8.23
C TYR A 107 1.12 3.86 -9.18
N ALA A 108 0.46 3.91 -10.34
CA ALA A 108 0.56 2.85 -11.34
C ALA A 108 2.00 2.68 -11.83
N HIS A 109 2.73 3.77 -11.99
CA HIS A 109 4.13 3.74 -12.39
C HIS A 109 4.98 2.97 -11.37
N ALA A 110 4.83 3.30 -10.09
CA ALA A 110 5.55 2.60 -9.02
C ALA A 110 5.19 1.11 -8.98
N PHE A 111 3.92 0.79 -9.18
CA PHE A 111 3.42 -0.58 -9.19
C PHE A 111 4.04 -1.39 -10.32
N VAL A 112 4.04 -0.84 -11.54
CA VAL A 112 4.63 -1.50 -12.71
C VAL A 112 6.15 -1.63 -12.56
N ASP A 113 6.82 -0.61 -12.03
CA ASP A 113 8.26 -0.67 -11.76
C ASP A 113 8.60 -1.86 -10.85
N GLU A 114 7.78 -2.12 -9.85
CA GLU A 114 7.99 -3.24 -8.95
C GLU A 114 7.79 -4.58 -9.65
N ILE A 115 6.83 -4.67 -10.57
CA ILE A 115 6.62 -5.88 -11.38
C ILE A 115 7.84 -6.15 -12.25
N GLU A 116 8.34 -5.12 -12.93
CA GLU A 116 9.45 -5.26 -13.88
C GLU A 116 10.80 -5.44 -13.21
N THR A 117 11.02 -4.76 -12.08
CA THR A 117 12.28 -4.77 -11.35
C THR A 117 12.00 -5.01 -9.88
N PRO A 118 11.82 -6.28 -9.45
CA PRO A 118 11.44 -6.58 -8.07
C PRO A 118 12.48 -6.10 -7.06
N ALA A 119 12.06 -5.17 -6.21
CA ALA A 119 12.88 -4.64 -5.10
C ALA A 119 12.25 -4.95 -3.74
N HIS A 120 10.95 -5.26 -3.70
CA HIS A 120 10.22 -5.51 -2.47
C HIS A 120 9.59 -6.91 -2.53
N ARG A 121 10.22 -7.87 -1.86
CA ARG A 121 9.74 -9.26 -1.85
C ARG A 121 9.16 -9.60 -0.50
N ARG A 122 7.92 -10.14 -0.50
CA ARG A 122 7.19 -10.54 0.70
C ARG A 122 7.08 -9.39 1.69
N GLN A 123 6.73 -8.20 1.18
CA GLN A 123 6.60 -7.02 2.01
C GLN A 123 5.66 -5.99 1.41
N ARG A 124 5.19 -5.10 2.27
CA ARG A 124 4.45 -3.91 1.88
C ARG A 124 5.43 -2.75 1.70
N PHE A 125 5.16 -1.89 0.72
CA PHE A 125 5.79 -0.59 0.65
C PHE A 125 4.72 0.46 0.32
N THR A 126 5.08 1.73 0.41
CA THR A 126 4.16 2.83 0.12
C THR A 126 4.80 3.83 -0.81
N VAL A 127 3.96 4.65 -1.44
CA VAL A 127 4.36 5.64 -2.44
C VAL A 127 3.57 6.92 -2.25
N ALA A 128 4.24 8.06 -2.34
CA ALA A 128 3.61 9.38 -2.23
C ALA A 128 4.41 10.43 -2.99
N HIS A 129 3.77 11.55 -3.25
CA HIS A 129 4.47 12.71 -3.82
C HIS A 129 5.41 13.37 -2.84
#